data_c93e3609faa0589a93d9d6fc731ce3b7
#
_entry.id   c93e3609faa0589a93d9d6fc731ce3b7
#
_cell.length_a   1.000
_cell.length_b   1.000
_cell.length_c   1.000
_cell.angle_alpha   90.00
_cell.angle_beta   90.00
_cell.angle_gamma   90.00
#
_symmetry.space_group_name_H-M   'P 1'
#
loop_
_entity.id
_entity.type
_entity.pdbx_description
1 polymer ?
#
loop_
_entity_poly.entity_id
_entity_poly.type
_entity_poly.pdbx_seq_one_letter_code
_entity_poly.pdbx_strand_id
1 'polypeptide(L)'
;MKVDVLVAEIGSTTTVVNAFQGINTNEPVFIGQGQAPTSVLDGDVRIGLQGAVDDLRNKLGTETLDYEEMLATSSAAGGLKMTVHGLVYDMTARAAKEAALGAGAIIHNVTAGKLRRTDLAKIKEIKPNLILIAGGVDYGERETSIYNAEMIRSLGLKTPVIYGGNIENQEEMKLIFDEESGMKLYIVDNVYPKIDDLNVEPARRVIQDAFEEHIIHAPGMEHVRDMVGGPIIPTPGAVMEATKVLYECLGDLIVLDVGGATTDLHSVTDASDEIARILVSPEPKAKRTVEGDLGVYVNMNNIIEVIGETKLAEELADLDLAKIKESYQAIPKTSDEIRFVERLTKEAVLRAVERHAGKLRYVYGPSGRTTLAEGKDLTQVKYIIGTGGALTRLPHRIEIMQSIAESNHTGLNLYPTQHARILVDNDYILASLGVLSRRHKESAIKLMEKSLQTKFIK
;
A
#
# COMPACT_ATOMS: atom_id res chain seq x y z
N MET A 1 -28.07 13.07 -15.80
CA MET A 1 -27.87 13.08 -14.34
C MET A 1 -26.60 13.86 -14.04
N LYS A 2 -26.55 14.67 -12.97
CA LYS A 2 -25.34 15.38 -12.54
C LYS A 2 -24.89 14.81 -11.20
N VAL A 3 -23.58 14.54 -11.05
CA VAL A 3 -22.94 14.12 -9.80
C VAL A 3 -21.84 15.12 -9.44
N ASP A 4 -21.44 15.20 -8.17
CA ASP A 4 -20.45 16.18 -7.75
C ASP A 4 -19.04 15.72 -8.11
N VAL A 5 -18.69 14.48 -7.72
CA VAL A 5 -17.35 13.94 -7.91
C VAL A 5 -17.39 12.54 -8.51
N LEU A 6 -16.55 12.31 -9.51
CA LEU A 6 -16.13 11.00 -9.94
C LEU A 6 -14.73 10.70 -9.40
N VAL A 7 -14.49 9.50 -8.93
CA VAL A 7 -13.14 9.02 -8.60
C VAL A 7 -12.80 7.82 -9.48
N ALA A 8 -11.76 7.97 -10.28
CA ALA A 8 -11.26 6.92 -11.16
C ALA A 8 -10.13 6.14 -10.47
N GLU A 9 -10.27 4.83 -10.40
CA GLU A 9 -9.23 3.90 -9.99
C GLU A 9 -8.69 3.19 -11.24
N ILE A 10 -7.55 3.66 -11.74
CA ILE A 10 -6.94 3.15 -12.97
C ILE A 10 -6.03 1.99 -12.60
N GLY A 11 -6.55 0.77 -12.62
CA GLY A 11 -5.80 -0.44 -12.35
C GLY A 11 -4.97 -0.90 -13.55
N SER A 12 -4.15 -1.93 -13.37
CA SER A 12 -3.35 -2.52 -14.45
C SER A 12 -4.20 -3.30 -15.47
N THR A 13 -5.37 -3.79 -15.07
CA THR A 13 -6.27 -4.60 -15.91
C THR A 13 -7.67 -4.01 -16.04
N THR A 14 -8.14 -3.32 -15.00
CA THR A 14 -9.49 -2.79 -14.92
C THR A 14 -9.46 -1.36 -14.42
N THR A 15 -10.17 -0.49 -15.09
CA THR A 15 -10.46 0.87 -14.65
C THR A 15 -11.86 0.90 -14.03
N VAL A 16 -11.96 1.47 -12.83
CA VAL A 16 -13.20 1.61 -12.08
C VAL A 16 -13.48 3.10 -11.88
N VAL A 17 -14.75 3.49 -12.00
CA VAL A 17 -15.19 4.87 -11.71
C VAL A 17 -16.29 4.83 -10.66
N ASN A 18 -16.07 5.53 -9.56
CA ASN A 18 -17.00 5.67 -8.44
C ASN A 18 -17.63 7.06 -8.46
N ALA A 19 -18.97 7.14 -8.39
CA ALA A 19 -19.71 8.40 -8.41
C ALA A 19 -20.22 8.78 -7.03
N PHE A 20 -20.00 10.04 -6.67
CA PHE A 20 -20.41 10.60 -5.38
C PHE A 20 -21.23 11.88 -5.59
N GLN A 21 -22.26 12.05 -4.75
CA GLN A 21 -23.14 13.22 -4.76
C GLN A 21 -23.32 13.75 -3.34
N GLY A 22 -23.65 15.03 -3.21
CA GLY A 22 -23.85 15.70 -1.93
C GLY A 22 -22.53 15.97 -1.19
N ILE A 23 -21.41 16.03 -1.91
CA ILE A 23 -20.06 16.15 -1.32
C ILE A 23 -19.89 17.40 -0.45
N ASN A 24 -20.57 18.49 -0.81
CA ASN A 24 -20.55 19.72 -0.02
C ASN A 24 -21.76 19.85 0.92
N THR A 25 -22.45 18.75 1.18
CA THR A 25 -23.62 18.70 2.06
C THR A 25 -23.36 17.88 3.32
N ASN A 26 -24.36 17.86 4.21
CA ASN A 26 -24.30 17.01 5.40
C ASN A 26 -24.56 15.52 5.11
N GLU A 27 -24.99 15.16 3.91
CA GLU A 27 -25.39 13.79 3.54
C GLU A 27 -24.76 13.36 2.20
N PRO A 28 -23.44 13.21 2.11
CA PRO A 28 -22.81 12.67 0.91
C PRO A 28 -23.26 11.23 0.66
N VAL A 29 -23.41 10.86 -0.61
CA VAL A 29 -23.90 9.55 -1.02
C VAL A 29 -23.00 8.97 -2.10
N PHE A 30 -22.70 7.68 -2.00
CA PHE A 30 -22.16 6.89 -3.08
C PHE A 30 -23.32 6.49 -4.01
N ILE A 31 -23.22 6.89 -5.28
CA ILE A 31 -24.31 6.74 -6.27
C ILE A 31 -24.18 5.40 -7.00
N GLY A 32 -22.97 4.99 -7.30
CA GLY A 32 -22.72 3.73 -8.01
C GLY A 32 -21.31 3.67 -8.59
N GLN A 33 -21.03 2.51 -9.17
CA GLN A 33 -19.73 2.15 -9.73
C GLN A 33 -19.86 1.64 -11.15
N GLY A 34 -19.01 2.16 -12.04
CA GLY A 34 -18.81 1.62 -13.38
C GLY A 34 -17.41 1.03 -13.54
N GLN A 35 -17.25 0.10 -14.47
CA GLN A 35 -15.98 -0.54 -14.75
C GLN A 35 -15.79 -0.87 -16.22
N ALA A 36 -14.53 -0.81 -16.67
CA ALA A 36 -14.13 -1.23 -18.01
C ALA A 36 -12.70 -1.81 -17.99
N PRO A 37 -12.27 -2.54 -19.02
CA PRO A 37 -10.89 -2.91 -19.19
C PRO A 37 -10.00 -1.65 -19.25
N THR A 38 -8.84 -1.69 -18.59
CA THR A 38 -7.86 -0.61 -18.70
C THR A 38 -7.22 -0.62 -20.08
N SER A 39 -7.13 0.56 -20.72
CA SER A 39 -6.60 0.74 -22.07
C SER A 39 -5.22 1.42 -22.12
N VAL A 40 -4.51 1.48 -21.00
CA VAL A 40 -3.15 2.07 -20.94
C VAL A 40 -2.18 1.33 -21.88
N LEU A 41 -2.27 0.01 -21.95
CA LEU A 41 -1.45 -0.80 -22.86
C LEU A 41 -1.85 -0.65 -24.34
N ASP A 42 -3.06 -0.17 -24.61
CA ASP A 42 -3.54 0.16 -25.95
C ASP A 42 -3.11 1.58 -26.37
N GLY A 43 -2.38 2.28 -25.48
CA GLY A 43 -1.78 3.59 -25.74
C GLY A 43 -2.65 4.80 -25.39
N ASP A 44 -3.84 4.61 -24.83
CA ASP A 44 -4.70 5.73 -24.42
C ASP A 44 -5.64 5.36 -23.25
N VAL A 45 -5.34 5.89 -22.06
CA VAL A 45 -6.14 5.66 -20.85
C VAL A 45 -7.60 6.13 -20.96
N ARG A 46 -7.86 7.10 -21.85
CA ARG A 46 -9.21 7.69 -22.00
C ARG A 46 -10.24 6.68 -22.46
N ILE A 47 -9.84 5.69 -23.27
CA ILE A 47 -10.77 4.66 -23.78
C ILE A 47 -11.35 3.85 -22.64
N GLY A 48 -10.51 3.31 -21.76
CA GLY A 48 -10.95 2.55 -20.58
C GLY A 48 -11.72 3.40 -19.57
N LEU A 49 -11.25 4.64 -19.36
CA LEU A 49 -11.91 5.58 -18.45
C LEU A 49 -13.30 5.97 -18.95
N GLN A 50 -13.45 6.30 -20.24
CA GLN A 50 -14.76 6.58 -20.84
C GLN A 50 -15.66 5.33 -20.81
N GLY A 51 -15.11 4.15 -21.08
CA GLY A 51 -15.86 2.89 -20.97
C GLY A 51 -16.41 2.65 -19.57
N ALA A 52 -15.62 2.97 -18.51
CA ALA A 52 -16.09 2.86 -17.13
C ALA A 52 -17.19 3.89 -16.80
N VAL A 53 -17.07 5.12 -17.32
CA VAL A 53 -18.13 6.13 -17.18
C VAL A 53 -19.40 5.71 -17.92
N ASP A 54 -19.29 5.14 -19.11
CA ASP A 54 -20.43 4.63 -19.88
C ASP A 54 -21.12 3.44 -19.20
N ASP A 55 -20.36 2.53 -18.60
CA ASP A 55 -20.91 1.42 -17.79
C ASP A 55 -21.66 1.95 -16.57
N LEU A 56 -21.08 2.94 -15.87
CA LEU A 56 -21.76 3.60 -14.76
C LEU A 56 -23.06 4.27 -15.21
N ARG A 57 -23.02 5.03 -16.32
CA ARG A 57 -24.19 5.69 -16.90
C ARG A 57 -25.30 4.69 -17.21
N ASN A 58 -24.95 3.55 -17.81
CA ASN A 58 -25.90 2.48 -18.14
C ASN A 58 -26.52 1.86 -16.89
N LYS A 59 -25.71 1.59 -15.86
CA LYS A 59 -26.20 1.06 -14.58
C LYS A 59 -27.14 2.01 -13.85
N LEU A 60 -26.91 3.34 -13.99
CA LEU A 60 -27.78 4.36 -13.43
C LEU A 60 -29.02 4.66 -14.26
N GLY A 61 -29.14 4.06 -15.46
CA GLY A 61 -30.29 4.25 -16.34
C GLY A 61 -30.44 5.70 -16.84
N THR A 62 -29.34 6.43 -17.02
CA THR A 62 -29.35 7.84 -17.46
C THR A 62 -28.74 7.99 -18.85
N GLU A 63 -29.29 8.91 -19.66
CA GLU A 63 -28.73 9.20 -20.98
C GLU A 63 -27.42 9.98 -20.93
N THR A 64 -27.28 10.87 -19.94
CA THR A 64 -26.07 11.70 -19.72
C THR A 64 -25.63 11.62 -18.26
N LEU A 65 -24.33 11.63 -18.05
CA LEU A 65 -23.70 11.72 -16.73
C LEU A 65 -22.70 12.86 -16.75
N ASP A 66 -23.07 13.97 -16.12
CA ASP A 66 -22.20 15.13 -15.95
C ASP A 66 -21.60 15.12 -14.54
N TYR A 67 -20.40 15.61 -14.38
CA TYR A 67 -19.71 15.70 -13.08
C TYR A 67 -18.97 17.04 -12.97
N GLU A 68 -18.80 17.51 -11.73
CA GLU A 68 -18.09 18.77 -11.47
C GLU A 68 -16.58 18.56 -11.36
N GLU A 69 -16.16 17.44 -10.79
CA GLU A 69 -14.77 17.11 -10.56
C GLU A 69 -14.51 15.62 -10.81
N MET A 70 -13.33 15.31 -11.36
CA MET A 70 -12.81 13.93 -11.42
C MET A 70 -11.48 13.88 -10.67
N LEU A 71 -11.36 12.93 -9.72
CA LEU A 71 -10.13 12.58 -9.00
C LEU A 71 -9.67 11.22 -9.48
N ALA A 72 -8.38 10.88 -9.28
CA ALA A 72 -7.89 9.57 -9.68
C ALA A 72 -6.84 8.97 -8.74
N THR A 73 -6.82 7.64 -8.70
CA THR A 73 -5.68 6.82 -8.29
C THR A 73 -5.19 5.98 -9.45
N SER A 74 -3.94 5.56 -9.41
CA SER A 74 -3.45 4.63 -10.42
C SER A 74 -2.51 3.58 -9.83
N SER A 75 -2.67 2.34 -10.28
CA SER A 75 -1.68 1.26 -10.22
C SER A 75 -1.26 0.79 -11.62
N ALA A 76 -1.73 1.47 -12.67
CA ALA A 76 -1.36 1.21 -14.06
C ALA A 76 0.12 1.57 -14.32
N ALA A 77 0.62 1.23 -15.50
CA ALA A 77 2.01 1.46 -15.93
C ALA A 77 3.08 0.86 -14.98
N GLY A 78 2.72 -0.19 -14.22
CA GLY A 78 3.66 -0.92 -13.36
C GLY A 78 4.03 -0.24 -12.05
N GLY A 79 3.31 0.81 -11.64
CA GLY A 79 3.57 1.53 -10.39
C GLY A 79 4.89 2.33 -10.39
N LEU A 80 5.26 2.88 -9.25
CA LEU A 80 6.53 3.61 -9.05
C LEU A 80 7.61 2.64 -8.58
N LYS A 81 8.51 2.25 -9.49
CA LYS A 81 9.66 1.38 -9.17
C LYS A 81 10.73 2.18 -8.43
N MET A 82 11.08 1.75 -7.23
CA MET A 82 12.10 2.42 -6.42
C MET A 82 13.26 1.51 -6.04
N THR A 83 14.43 2.13 -5.87
CA THR A 83 15.55 1.55 -5.10
C THR A 83 15.85 2.43 -3.91
N VAL A 84 16.27 1.81 -2.81
CA VAL A 84 16.50 2.46 -1.53
C VAL A 84 17.90 2.12 -1.04
N HIS A 85 18.66 3.13 -0.66
CA HIS A 85 20.07 3.02 -0.26
C HIS A 85 20.30 3.73 1.07
N GLY A 86 20.64 2.97 2.12
CA GLY A 86 20.87 3.52 3.47
C GLY A 86 22.24 3.18 4.02
N LEU A 87 22.53 3.66 5.23
CA LEU A 87 23.79 3.38 5.93
C LEU A 87 23.76 2.03 6.66
N VAL A 88 22.74 1.81 7.48
CA VAL A 88 22.54 0.61 8.28
C VAL A 88 21.18 0.00 7.94
N TYR A 89 21.15 -1.33 7.73
CA TYR A 89 19.97 -2.01 7.23
C TYR A 89 18.75 -1.84 8.16
N ASP A 90 18.91 -2.12 9.45
CA ASP A 90 17.83 -2.08 10.46
C ASP A 90 17.47 -0.68 10.96
N MET A 91 18.12 0.35 10.45
CA MET A 91 17.92 1.75 10.81
C MET A 91 17.52 2.58 9.58
N THR A 92 18.48 3.25 8.97
CA THR A 92 18.27 4.23 7.89
C THR A 92 17.72 3.59 6.60
N ALA A 93 18.18 2.39 6.21
CA ALA A 93 17.67 1.70 5.04
C ALA A 93 16.23 1.22 5.29
N ARG A 94 15.91 0.74 6.49
CA ARG A 94 14.56 0.35 6.88
C ARG A 94 13.63 1.56 6.94
N ALA A 95 14.05 2.68 7.55
CA ALA A 95 13.26 3.91 7.60
C ALA A 95 12.90 4.41 6.18
N ALA A 96 13.87 4.43 5.28
CA ALA A 96 13.66 4.81 3.89
C ALA A 96 12.75 3.83 3.14
N LYS A 97 12.87 2.52 3.40
CA LYS A 97 11.97 1.49 2.89
C LYS A 97 10.53 1.73 3.36
N GLU A 98 10.33 1.99 4.66
CA GLU A 98 9.00 2.27 5.22
C GLU A 98 8.38 3.55 4.65
N ALA A 99 9.19 4.59 4.37
CA ALA A 99 8.74 5.78 3.69
C ALA A 99 8.20 5.44 2.28
N ALA A 100 8.97 4.69 1.49
CA ALA A 100 8.62 4.33 0.13
C ALA A 100 7.36 3.43 0.05
N LEU A 101 7.30 2.39 0.89
CA LEU A 101 6.12 1.50 0.95
C LEU A 101 4.86 2.27 1.37
N GLY A 102 4.96 3.11 2.40
CA GLY A 102 3.83 3.91 2.89
C GLY A 102 3.32 4.94 1.88
N ALA A 103 4.16 5.38 0.94
CA ALA A 103 3.77 6.23 -0.18
C ALA A 103 3.09 5.47 -1.33
N GLY A 104 3.13 4.13 -1.32
CA GLY A 104 2.57 3.29 -2.37
C GLY A 104 3.56 2.85 -3.46
N ALA A 105 4.87 3.08 -3.25
CA ALA A 105 5.91 2.65 -4.19
C ALA A 105 6.14 1.13 -4.15
N ILE A 106 6.72 0.62 -5.25
CA ILE A 106 7.20 -0.75 -5.37
C ILE A 106 8.72 -0.75 -5.23
N ILE A 107 9.23 -1.42 -4.20
CA ILE A 107 10.66 -1.47 -3.92
C ILE A 107 11.28 -2.69 -4.57
N HIS A 108 12.21 -2.46 -5.49
CA HIS A 108 12.92 -3.50 -6.21
C HIS A 108 14.30 -3.83 -5.63
N ASN A 109 14.89 -2.91 -4.87
CA ASN A 109 16.17 -3.15 -4.21
C ASN A 109 16.35 -2.28 -2.98
N VAL A 110 16.91 -2.87 -1.92
CA VAL A 110 17.33 -2.17 -0.70
C VAL A 110 18.79 -2.52 -0.45
N THR A 111 19.64 -1.51 -0.23
CA THR A 111 21.04 -1.72 0.14
C THR A 111 21.38 -0.97 1.43
N ALA A 112 22.39 -1.44 2.13
CA ALA A 112 22.95 -0.80 3.31
C ALA A 112 24.48 -0.73 3.20
N GLY A 113 25.05 0.40 3.64
CA GLY A 113 26.48 0.70 3.51
C GLY A 113 26.86 1.22 2.12
N LYS A 114 28.16 1.21 1.83
CA LYS A 114 28.70 1.67 0.53
C LYS A 114 28.31 0.74 -0.62
N LEU A 115 27.75 1.30 -1.69
CA LEU A 115 27.35 0.59 -2.88
C LEU A 115 28.52 -0.14 -3.55
N ARG A 116 28.29 -1.38 -3.89
CA ARG A 116 29.25 -2.24 -4.61
C ARG A 116 28.97 -2.25 -6.11
N ARG A 117 29.89 -2.73 -6.91
CA ARG A 117 29.71 -2.88 -8.38
C ARG A 117 28.48 -3.71 -8.74
N THR A 118 28.17 -4.74 -7.94
CA THR A 118 26.98 -5.58 -8.10
C THR A 118 25.69 -4.80 -7.86
N ASP A 119 25.68 -3.90 -6.87
CA ASP A 119 24.51 -3.07 -6.55
C ASP A 119 24.27 -2.07 -7.68
N LEU A 120 25.33 -1.45 -8.21
CA LEU A 120 25.26 -0.53 -9.35
C LEU A 120 24.75 -1.23 -10.62
N ALA A 121 25.21 -2.46 -10.90
CA ALA A 121 24.71 -3.25 -12.02
C ALA A 121 23.21 -3.54 -11.86
N LYS A 122 22.77 -3.88 -10.64
CA LYS A 122 21.37 -4.15 -10.33
C LYS A 122 20.50 -2.89 -10.48
N ILE A 123 20.97 -1.73 -10.04
CA ILE A 123 20.25 -0.45 -10.24
C ILE A 123 20.05 -0.17 -11.73
N LYS A 124 21.09 -0.40 -12.56
CA LYS A 124 21.00 -0.26 -14.04
C LYS A 124 20.00 -1.23 -14.67
N GLU A 125 19.94 -2.46 -14.20
CA GLU A 125 19.00 -3.48 -14.65
C GLU A 125 17.55 -3.13 -14.30
N ILE A 126 17.31 -2.72 -13.04
CA ILE A 126 15.99 -2.33 -12.52
C ILE A 126 15.44 -1.11 -13.26
N LYS A 127 16.28 -0.16 -13.63
CA LYS A 127 15.89 1.14 -14.20
C LYS A 127 14.80 1.79 -13.35
N PRO A 128 15.11 2.16 -12.07
CA PRO A 128 14.11 2.70 -11.16
C PRO A 128 13.57 4.03 -11.70
N ASN A 129 12.30 4.31 -11.36
CA ASN A 129 11.67 5.59 -11.64
C ASN A 129 12.06 6.64 -10.61
N LEU A 130 12.49 6.19 -9.41
CA LEU A 130 12.90 7.05 -8.31
C LEU A 130 13.92 6.32 -7.43
N ILE A 131 14.94 7.04 -6.98
CA ILE A 131 15.98 6.52 -6.07
C ILE A 131 15.90 7.29 -4.76
N LEU A 132 15.87 6.58 -3.61
CA LEU A 132 15.93 7.19 -2.30
C LEU A 132 17.27 6.88 -1.64
N ILE A 133 18.03 7.93 -1.31
CA ILE A 133 19.28 7.84 -0.57
C ILE A 133 19.03 8.35 0.86
N ALA A 134 19.26 7.49 1.83
CA ALA A 134 19.30 7.82 3.24
C ALA A 134 20.69 7.49 3.80
N GLY A 135 21.06 8.13 4.89
CA GLY A 135 22.38 7.85 5.48
C GLY A 135 22.52 8.56 6.79
N GLY A 136 23.34 8.16 7.69
CA GLY A 136 23.64 8.78 8.97
C GLY A 136 22.47 9.45 9.72
N VAL A 137 22.47 9.43 11.02
CA VAL A 137 21.67 10.38 11.81
C VAL A 137 22.18 11.80 11.59
N ASP A 138 21.39 12.82 11.90
CA ASP A 138 21.83 14.21 11.78
C ASP A 138 23.08 14.46 12.64
N TYR A 139 24.06 15.13 12.06
CA TYR A 139 25.38 15.39 12.64
C TYR A 139 26.22 14.13 12.89
N GLY A 140 25.81 12.97 12.37
CA GLY A 140 26.52 11.69 12.47
C GLY A 140 27.39 11.36 11.26
N GLU A 141 27.34 10.09 10.83
CA GLU A 141 28.13 9.61 9.68
C GLU A 141 27.74 10.32 8.38
N ARG A 142 28.69 10.71 7.58
CA ARG A 142 28.53 11.58 6.40
C ARG A 142 28.97 10.94 5.09
N GLU A 143 30.03 10.12 5.14
CA GLU A 143 30.75 9.69 3.94
C GLU A 143 29.98 8.67 3.09
N THR A 144 29.22 7.77 3.71
CA THR A 144 28.57 6.67 2.99
C THR A 144 27.50 7.18 2.04
N SER A 145 26.68 8.14 2.45
CA SER A 145 25.62 8.69 1.58
C SER A 145 26.19 9.54 0.46
N ILE A 146 27.26 10.31 0.72
CA ILE A 146 27.99 11.06 -0.32
C ILE A 146 28.57 10.09 -1.35
N TYR A 147 29.33 9.08 -0.89
CA TYR A 147 29.87 8.05 -1.78
C TYR A 147 28.79 7.38 -2.63
N ASN A 148 27.67 7.00 -2.02
CA ASN A 148 26.56 6.36 -2.73
C ASN A 148 25.93 7.29 -3.78
N ALA A 149 25.80 8.58 -3.48
CA ALA A 149 25.31 9.59 -4.40
C ALA A 149 26.24 9.75 -5.62
N GLU A 150 27.55 9.85 -5.41
CA GLU A 150 28.55 9.90 -6.49
C GLU A 150 28.49 8.65 -7.37
N MET A 151 28.39 7.47 -6.77
CA MET A 151 28.30 6.21 -7.50
C MET A 151 27.01 6.13 -8.34
N ILE A 152 25.88 6.58 -7.79
CA ILE A 152 24.61 6.63 -8.52
C ILE A 152 24.69 7.65 -9.66
N ARG A 153 25.23 8.85 -9.44
CA ARG A 153 25.51 9.83 -10.52
C ARG A 153 26.31 9.23 -11.65
N SER A 154 27.37 8.47 -11.31
CA SER A 154 28.27 7.85 -12.31
C SER A 154 27.57 6.85 -13.23
N LEU A 155 26.37 6.39 -12.90
CA LEU A 155 25.57 5.48 -13.74
C LEU A 155 25.01 6.16 -15.00
N GLY A 156 24.98 7.51 -15.05
CA GLY A 156 24.45 8.28 -16.17
C GLY A 156 22.93 8.12 -16.38
N LEU A 157 22.20 7.76 -15.33
CA LEU A 157 20.74 7.67 -15.34
C LEU A 157 20.13 9.07 -15.34
N LYS A 158 18.85 9.17 -15.77
CA LYS A 158 18.04 10.40 -15.67
C LYS A 158 17.01 10.30 -14.53
N THR A 159 17.12 9.27 -13.72
CA THR A 159 16.20 8.96 -12.63
C THR A 159 16.28 10.03 -11.54
N PRO A 160 15.16 10.61 -11.08
CA PRO A 160 15.15 11.53 -9.95
C PRO A 160 15.66 10.86 -8.68
N VAL A 161 16.26 11.67 -7.80
CA VAL A 161 16.82 11.22 -6.52
C VAL A 161 16.15 11.99 -5.38
N ILE A 162 15.74 11.28 -4.34
CA ILE A 162 15.37 11.86 -3.05
C ILE A 162 16.53 11.63 -2.10
N TYR A 163 16.95 12.69 -1.43
CA TYR A 163 17.89 12.62 -0.32
C TYR A 163 17.16 12.90 0.99
N GLY A 164 17.10 11.91 1.88
CA GLY A 164 16.51 11.97 3.21
C GLY A 164 17.48 11.43 4.28
N GLY A 165 18.73 11.89 4.25
CA GLY A 165 19.79 11.53 5.19
C GLY A 165 20.27 12.72 6.01
N ASN A 166 21.50 12.58 6.59
CA ASN A 166 22.13 13.56 7.44
C ASN A 166 22.06 14.98 6.86
N ILE A 167 21.52 15.90 7.65
CA ILE A 167 21.29 17.32 7.26
C ILE A 167 22.59 18.02 6.80
N GLU A 168 23.73 17.65 7.35
CA GLU A 168 25.02 18.26 6.99
C GLU A 168 25.48 17.94 5.56
N ASN A 169 24.90 16.91 4.91
CA ASN A 169 25.24 16.51 3.55
C ASN A 169 24.37 17.16 2.47
N GLN A 170 23.36 17.96 2.83
CA GLN A 170 22.40 18.50 1.88
C GLN A 170 23.05 19.37 0.80
N GLU A 171 24.04 20.21 1.17
CA GLU A 171 24.74 21.06 0.20
C GLU A 171 25.63 20.23 -0.74
N GLU A 172 26.29 19.19 -0.22
CA GLU A 172 27.11 18.28 -1.03
C GLU A 172 26.21 17.52 -2.03
N MET A 173 25.02 17.09 -1.63
CA MET A 173 24.06 16.46 -2.54
C MET A 173 23.64 17.37 -3.67
N LYS A 174 23.47 18.68 -3.43
CA LYS A 174 23.18 19.66 -4.49
C LYS A 174 24.32 19.81 -5.49
N LEU A 175 25.58 19.70 -5.03
CA LEU A 175 26.76 19.73 -5.89
C LEU A 175 26.88 18.43 -6.71
N ILE A 176 26.57 17.28 -6.11
CA ILE A 176 26.64 15.99 -6.80
C ILE A 176 25.55 15.90 -7.86
N PHE A 177 24.32 16.29 -7.57
CA PHE A 177 23.18 16.24 -8.47
C PHE A 177 22.85 17.62 -9.05
N ASP A 178 23.87 18.27 -9.60
CA ASP A 178 23.76 19.54 -10.30
C ASP A 178 22.99 19.44 -11.64
N GLU A 179 22.82 20.56 -12.34
CA GLU A 179 22.14 20.61 -13.64
C GLU A 179 22.82 19.71 -14.69
N GLU A 180 24.16 19.55 -14.64
CA GLU A 180 24.90 18.71 -15.56
C GLU A 180 24.62 17.21 -15.36
N SER A 181 24.25 16.80 -14.15
CA SER A 181 23.86 15.41 -13.86
C SER A 181 22.61 14.98 -14.66
N GLY A 182 21.72 15.91 -14.96
CA GLY A 182 20.42 15.68 -15.54
C GLY A 182 19.49 14.83 -14.65
N MET A 183 19.82 14.69 -13.36
CA MET A 183 19.02 14.00 -12.35
C MET A 183 18.36 15.05 -11.46
N LYS A 184 17.02 15.02 -11.35
CA LYS A 184 16.28 15.91 -10.43
C LYS A 184 16.52 15.48 -9.00
N LEU A 185 16.96 16.40 -8.14
CA LEU A 185 17.18 16.15 -6.71
C LEU A 185 16.03 16.73 -5.89
N TYR A 186 15.47 15.90 -5.01
CA TYR A 186 14.57 16.33 -3.95
C TYR A 186 15.28 16.14 -2.60
N ILE A 187 15.34 17.19 -1.79
CA ILE A 187 15.88 17.13 -0.43
C ILE A 187 14.70 17.16 0.54
N VAL A 188 14.68 16.21 1.45
CA VAL A 188 13.69 16.10 2.51
C VAL A 188 14.38 16.01 3.86
N ASP A 189 13.61 16.22 4.93
CA ASP A 189 14.12 15.94 6.28
C ASP A 189 14.60 14.50 6.39
N ASN A 190 15.61 14.28 7.22
CA ASN A 190 16.18 12.97 7.42
C ASN A 190 15.11 11.97 7.88
N VAL A 191 15.02 10.81 7.21
CA VAL A 191 14.05 9.74 7.55
C VAL A 191 14.38 9.06 8.89
N TYR A 192 15.61 9.26 9.39
CA TYR A 192 16.09 8.72 10.67
C TYR A 192 17.01 9.74 11.36
N PRO A 193 16.45 10.89 11.81
CA PRO A 193 17.26 12.04 12.27
C PRO A 193 18.05 11.77 13.54
N LYS A 194 17.56 10.88 14.40
CA LYS A 194 18.21 10.44 15.65
C LYS A 194 18.04 8.94 15.79
N ILE A 195 18.85 8.35 16.67
CA ILE A 195 18.66 6.93 17.05
C ILE A 195 17.25 6.77 17.63
N ASP A 196 16.55 5.75 17.15
CA ASP A 196 15.18 5.42 17.53
C ASP A 196 14.12 6.48 17.21
N ASP A 197 14.41 7.38 16.27
CA ASP A 197 13.47 8.40 15.80
C ASP A 197 13.21 8.25 14.29
N LEU A 198 11.97 7.93 13.92
CA LEU A 198 11.55 7.74 12.53
C LEU A 198 10.77 8.97 12.04
N ASN A 199 11.24 9.60 10.97
CA ASN A 199 10.61 10.73 10.32
C ASN A 199 10.32 10.44 8.82
N VAL A 200 9.37 9.57 8.56
CA VAL A 200 9.09 9.04 7.21
C VAL A 200 8.13 9.89 6.40
N GLU A 201 7.32 10.74 7.02
CA GLU A 201 6.24 11.49 6.35
C GLU A 201 6.73 12.51 5.31
N PRO A 202 7.82 13.28 5.53
CA PRO A 202 8.34 14.18 4.51
C PRO A 202 8.75 13.46 3.22
N ALA A 203 9.43 12.32 3.34
CA ALA A 203 9.81 11.50 2.20
C ALA A 203 8.58 10.91 1.48
N ARG A 204 7.56 10.46 2.22
CA ARG A 204 6.31 9.94 1.64
C ARG A 204 5.62 10.95 0.73
N ARG A 205 5.52 12.20 1.15
CA ARG A 205 4.90 13.27 0.36
C ARG A 205 5.63 13.47 -0.97
N VAL A 206 6.95 13.60 -0.91
CA VAL A 206 7.78 13.80 -2.12
C VAL A 206 7.72 12.58 -3.05
N ILE A 207 7.65 11.36 -2.50
CA ILE A 207 7.47 10.14 -3.31
C ILE A 207 6.11 10.15 -4.02
N GLN A 208 5.04 10.60 -3.35
CA GLN A 208 3.72 10.72 -3.98
C GLN A 208 3.71 11.78 -5.09
N ASP A 209 4.36 12.94 -4.86
CA ASP A 209 4.47 13.99 -5.88
C ASP A 209 5.30 13.52 -7.09
N ALA A 210 6.40 12.80 -6.85
CA ALA A 210 7.21 12.19 -7.90
C ALA A 210 6.45 11.08 -8.65
N PHE A 211 5.57 10.35 -7.98
CA PHE A 211 4.68 9.40 -8.64
C PHE A 211 3.75 10.10 -9.62
N GLU A 212 3.15 11.21 -9.21
CA GLU A 212 2.27 11.98 -10.10
C GLU A 212 3.01 12.46 -11.35
N GLU A 213 4.21 13.03 -11.18
CA GLU A 213 5.05 13.42 -12.33
C GLU A 213 5.39 12.23 -13.24
N HIS A 214 5.65 11.05 -12.65
CA HIS A 214 5.98 9.84 -13.40
C HIS A 214 4.78 9.30 -14.18
N ILE A 215 3.62 9.19 -13.52
CA ILE A 215 2.45 8.51 -14.11
C ILE A 215 1.88 9.27 -15.31
N ILE A 216 1.89 10.58 -15.30
CA ILE A 216 1.40 11.41 -16.43
C ILE A 216 2.30 11.32 -17.66
N HIS A 217 3.55 10.87 -17.52
CA HIS A 217 4.49 10.64 -18.62
C HIS A 217 4.61 9.16 -19.01
N ALA A 218 3.90 8.27 -18.33
CA ALA A 218 3.89 6.86 -18.67
C ALA A 218 3.11 6.65 -20.00
N PRO A 219 3.59 5.76 -20.90
CA PRO A 219 2.91 5.49 -22.15
C PRO A 219 1.42 5.14 -21.95
N GLY A 220 0.55 5.83 -22.68
CA GLY A 220 -0.91 5.68 -22.58
C GLY A 220 -1.58 6.46 -21.43
N MET A 221 -0.80 7.16 -20.59
CA MET A 221 -1.30 7.98 -19.48
C MET A 221 -1.22 9.49 -19.75
N GLU A 222 -0.72 9.91 -20.90
CA GLU A 222 -0.40 11.31 -21.21
C GLU A 222 -1.62 12.24 -21.09
N HIS A 223 -2.81 11.71 -21.38
CA HIS A 223 -4.04 12.48 -21.37
C HIS A 223 -4.85 12.39 -20.07
N VAL A 224 -4.39 11.64 -19.08
CA VAL A 224 -5.13 11.51 -17.82
C VAL A 224 -5.28 12.86 -17.10
N ARG A 225 -4.28 13.72 -17.21
CA ARG A 225 -4.29 15.07 -16.63
C ARG A 225 -5.42 15.96 -17.16
N ASP A 226 -5.79 15.79 -18.43
CA ASP A 226 -6.84 16.59 -19.06
C ASP A 226 -8.23 16.26 -18.49
N MET A 227 -8.38 15.10 -17.86
CA MET A 227 -9.63 14.59 -17.32
C MET A 227 -9.73 14.74 -15.80
N VAL A 228 -8.60 14.83 -15.09
CA VAL A 228 -8.53 14.78 -13.63
C VAL A 228 -8.25 16.15 -13.04
N GLY A 229 -9.06 16.60 -12.10
CA GLY A 229 -8.97 17.91 -11.46
C GLY A 229 -7.97 18.03 -10.30
N GLY A 230 -7.27 16.94 -9.95
CA GLY A 230 -6.36 16.87 -8.80
C GLY A 230 -5.16 15.94 -9.02
N PRO A 231 -4.30 15.79 -8.00
CA PRO A 231 -3.16 14.90 -8.08
C PRO A 231 -3.59 13.43 -8.23
N ILE A 232 -2.82 12.68 -9.02
CA ILE A 232 -2.99 11.24 -9.19
C ILE A 232 -2.05 10.55 -8.23
N ILE A 233 -2.59 9.78 -7.29
CA ILE A 233 -1.77 9.06 -6.30
C ILE A 233 -1.80 7.54 -6.55
N PRO A 234 -0.76 6.81 -6.08
CA PRO A 234 -0.79 5.35 -6.14
C PRO A 234 -2.01 4.80 -5.40
N THR A 235 -2.73 3.84 -5.99
CA THR A 235 -3.91 3.23 -5.34
C THR A 235 -3.61 2.74 -3.93
N PRO A 236 -2.49 2.04 -3.64
CA PRO A 236 -2.16 1.65 -2.27
C PRO A 236 -1.85 2.85 -1.36
N GLY A 237 -1.33 3.94 -1.92
CA GLY A 237 -1.15 5.21 -1.20
C GLY A 237 -2.50 5.81 -0.79
N ALA A 238 -3.50 5.73 -1.66
CA ALA A 238 -4.86 6.17 -1.37
C ALA A 238 -5.50 5.35 -0.24
N VAL A 239 -5.32 4.02 -0.23
CA VAL A 239 -5.78 3.17 0.89
C VAL A 239 -5.09 3.56 2.20
N MET A 240 -3.79 3.90 2.18
CA MET A 240 -3.10 4.41 3.37
C MET A 240 -3.67 5.76 3.83
N GLU A 241 -3.98 6.68 2.93
CA GLU A 241 -4.64 7.95 3.30
C GLU A 241 -6.00 7.70 3.95
N ALA A 242 -6.82 6.80 3.38
CA ALA A 242 -8.07 6.38 4.00
C ALA A 242 -7.85 5.76 5.40
N THR A 243 -6.83 4.91 5.54
CA THR A 243 -6.48 4.28 6.81
C THR A 243 -6.09 5.31 7.88
N LYS A 244 -5.35 6.37 7.52
CA LYS A 244 -5.02 7.47 8.42
C LYS A 244 -6.26 8.26 8.85
N VAL A 245 -7.18 8.54 7.93
CA VAL A 245 -8.44 9.21 8.24
C VAL A 245 -9.31 8.36 9.17
N LEU A 246 -9.38 7.05 8.92
CA LEU A 246 -10.09 6.11 9.80
C LEU A 246 -9.46 6.03 11.19
N TYR A 247 -8.13 6.09 11.28
CA TYR A 247 -7.44 6.14 12.57
C TYR A 247 -7.84 7.38 13.39
N GLU A 248 -7.94 8.54 12.77
CA GLU A 248 -8.40 9.76 13.47
C GLU A 248 -9.82 9.61 14.04
N CYS A 249 -10.66 8.79 13.42
CA CYS A 249 -12.05 8.58 13.81
C CYS A 249 -12.25 7.40 14.78
N LEU A 250 -11.47 6.32 14.61
CA LEU A 250 -11.69 5.04 15.26
C LEU A 250 -10.57 4.66 16.24
N GLY A 251 -9.38 5.27 16.12
CA GLY A 251 -8.16 4.86 16.81
C GLY A 251 -7.47 3.69 16.10
N ASP A 252 -6.74 2.90 16.86
CA ASP A 252 -5.83 1.85 16.36
C ASP A 252 -6.53 0.83 15.46
N LEU A 253 -6.03 0.68 14.24
CA LEU A 253 -6.64 -0.20 13.24
C LEU A 253 -5.65 -0.77 12.23
N ILE A 254 -6.08 -1.84 11.56
CA ILE A 254 -5.48 -2.35 10.34
C ILE A 254 -6.51 -2.40 9.21
N VAL A 255 -6.04 -2.22 7.99
CA VAL A 255 -6.79 -2.44 6.76
C VAL A 255 -6.10 -3.53 5.94
N LEU A 256 -6.84 -4.55 5.57
CA LEU A 256 -6.44 -5.64 4.69
C LEU A 256 -7.06 -5.42 3.32
N ASP A 257 -6.25 -5.30 2.30
CA ASP A 257 -6.67 -5.22 0.90
C ASP A 257 -6.25 -6.49 0.18
N VAL A 258 -7.19 -7.40 -0.07
CA VAL A 258 -6.92 -8.69 -0.73
C VAL A 258 -7.40 -8.65 -2.16
N GLY A 259 -6.44 -8.53 -3.06
CA GLY A 259 -6.64 -8.47 -4.49
C GLY A 259 -6.28 -9.78 -5.22
N GLY A 260 -6.57 -9.79 -6.53
CA GLY A 260 -6.22 -10.94 -7.38
C GLY A 260 -4.71 -11.13 -7.58
N ALA A 261 -3.92 -10.05 -7.52
CA ALA A 261 -2.47 -10.06 -7.77
C ALA A 261 -1.63 -9.93 -6.51
N THR A 262 -2.08 -9.18 -5.52
CA THR A 262 -1.35 -8.86 -4.27
C THR A 262 -2.29 -8.88 -3.08
N THR A 263 -1.71 -9.00 -1.88
CA THR A 263 -2.36 -8.70 -0.61
C THR A 263 -1.58 -7.60 0.09
N ASP A 264 -2.26 -6.52 0.42
CA ASP A 264 -1.69 -5.37 1.13
C ASP A 264 -2.23 -5.29 2.55
N LEU A 265 -1.36 -4.99 3.51
CA LEU A 265 -1.75 -4.69 4.88
C LEU A 265 -1.27 -3.30 5.27
N HIS A 266 -2.20 -2.47 5.71
CA HIS A 266 -1.97 -1.14 6.23
C HIS A 266 -2.29 -1.12 7.72
N SER A 267 -1.39 -0.60 8.55
CA SER A 267 -1.65 -0.40 9.98
C SER A 267 -1.42 1.05 10.36
N VAL A 268 -2.28 1.59 11.22
CA VAL A 268 -2.05 2.85 11.94
C VAL A 268 -2.31 2.58 13.41
N THR A 269 -1.24 2.42 14.16
CA THR A 269 -1.26 2.12 15.60
C THR A 269 0.10 2.42 16.20
N ASP A 270 0.14 2.73 17.47
CA ASP A 270 1.36 2.81 18.25
C ASP A 270 1.55 1.52 19.05
N ALA A 271 2.78 1.22 19.46
CA ALA A 271 3.04 0.11 20.36
C ALA A 271 2.46 0.40 21.74
N SER A 272 2.00 -0.65 22.44
CA SER A 272 1.65 -0.54 23.86
C SER A 272 2.87 -0.11 24.68
N ASP A 273 2.66 0.55 25.81
CA ASP A 273 3.75 0.98 26.71
C ASP A 273 4.65 -0.19 27.15
N GLU A 274 4.08 -1.38 27.29
CA GLU A 274 4.81 -2.60 27.66
C GLU A 274 5.73 -3.06 26.52
N ILE A 275 5.22 -3.11 25.30
CA ILE A 275 5.99 -3.53 24.12
C ILE A 275 7.02 -2.47 23.74
N ALA A 276 6.66 -1.18 23.82
CA ALA A 276 7.57 -0.08 23.47
C ALA A 276 8.87 -0.10 24.30
N ARG A 277 8.81 -0.53 25.58
CA ARG A 277 10.00 -0.63 26.48
C ARG A 277 10.96 -1.75 26.11
N ILE A 278 10.51 -2.76 25.41
CA ILE A 278 11.30 -3.95 25.03
C ILE A 278 11.49 -4.07 23.52
N LEU A 279 11.03 -3.06 22.77
CA LEU A 279 11.14 -3.03 21.32
C LEU A 279 12.59 -2.80 20.90
N VAL A 280 13.13 -3.68 20.07
CA VAL A 280 14.54 -3.63 19.61
C VAL A 280 14.78 -2.43 18.69
N SER A 281 13.79 -2.04 17.91
CA SER A 281 13.89 -0.91 16.98
C SER A 281 12.52 -0.28 16.77
N PRO A 282 12.44 1.05 16.57
CA PRO A 282 11.17 1.73 16.38
C PRO A 282 10.47 1.27 15.10
N GLU A 283 9.14 1.28 15.12
CA GLU A 283 8.28 1.03 13.97
C GLU A 283 7.48 2.31 13.65
N PRO A 284 7.26 2.62 12.37
CA PRO A 284 6.45 3.78 12.02
C PRO A 284 5.01 3.59 12.50
N LYS A 285 4.37 4.67 12.96
CA LYS A 285 2.96 4.64 13.35
C LYS A 285 2.06 4.11 12.24
N ALA A 286 2.20 4.67 11.04
CA ALA A 286 1.54 4.19 9.84
C ALA A 286 2.51 3.32 9.03
N LYS A 287 2.22 2.02 8.93
CA LYS A 287 3.04 1.04 8.20
C LYS A 287 2.23 0.34 7.12
N ARG A 288 2.85 0.07 5.97
CA ARG A 288 2.30 -0.78 4.91
C ARG A 288 3.27 -1.89 4.56
N THR A 289 2.76 -3.08 4.36
CA THR A 289 3.45 -4.19 3.69
C THR A 289 2.69 -4.62 2.45
N VAL A 290 3.43 -5.07 1.45
CA VAL A 290 2.90 -5.55 0.17
C VAL A 290 3.37 -6.96 -0.02
N GLU A 291 2.42 -7.87 -0.11
CA GLU A 291 2.70 -9.28 -0.38
C GLU A 291 2.40 -9.56 -1.86
N GLY A 292 3.43 -9.36 -2.69
CA GLY A 292 3.32 -9.53 -4.14
C GLY A 292 3.15 -10.98 -4.58
N ASP A 293 3.39 -11.93 -3.68
CA ASP A 293 3.24 -13.37 -3.87
C ASP A 293 1.88 -13.92 -3.39
N LEU A 294 1.07 -13.10 -2.73
CA LEU A 294 -0.18 -13.52 -2.09
C LEU A 294 -1.45 -13.00 -2.78
N GLY A 295 -1.46 -12.96 -4.11
CA GLY A 295 -2.66 -12.66 -4.88
C GLY A 295 -3.52 -13.90 -5.10
N VAL A 296 -4.82 -13.80 -4.81
CA VAL A 296 -5.74 -14.96 -4.84
C VAL A 296 -6.13 -15.45 -6.23
N TYR A 297 -5.68 -14.76 -7.29
CA TYR A 297 -5.90 -15.17 -8.67
C TYR A 297 -4.58 -15.30 -9.46
N VAL A 298 -3.86 -14.20 -9.69
CA VAL A 298 -2.63 -14.19 -10.48
C VAL A 298 -1.54 -15.04 -9.84
N ASN A 299 -1.44 -14.99 -8.52
CA ASN A 299 -0.43 -15.66 -7.71
C ASN A 299 -1.00 -16.81 -6.86
N MET A 300 -2.16 -17.36 -7.24
CA MET A 300 -2.81 -18.44 -6.47
C MET A 300 -1.91 -19.65 -6.26
N ASN A 301 -1.04 -19.99 -7.23
CA ASN A 301 -0.13 -21.12 -7.11
C ASN A 301 0.88 -20.94 -5.98
N ASN A 302 1.35 -19.71 -5.73
CA ASN A 302 2.23 -19.43 -4.59
C ASN A 302 1.49 -19.66 -3.26
N ILE A 303 0.22 -19.27 -3.17
CA ILE A 303 -0.59 -19.50 -1.96
C ILE A 303 -0.82 -21.00 -1.77
N ILE A 304 -1.10 -21.76 -2.84
CA ILE A 304 -1.27 -23.20 -2.81
C ILE A 304 0.02 -23.89 -2.32
N GLU A 305 1.19 -23.45 -2.79
CA GLU A 305 2.48 -23.97 -2.34
C GLU A 305 2.70 -23.70 -0.84
N VAL A 306 2.34 -22.50 -0.37
CA VAL A 306 2.41 -22.14 1.06
C VAL A 306 1.48 -23.00 1.93
N ILE A 307 0.26 -23.29 1.47
CA ILE A 307 -0.68 -24.19 2.16
C ILE A 307 -0.14 -25.63 2.16
N GLY A 308 0.43 -26.05 1.05
CA GLY A 308 0.76 -27.42 0.70
C GLY A 308 -0.39 -28.12 -0.04
N GLU A 309 -0.10 -28.68 -1.22
CA GLU A 309 -1.13 -29.31 -2.08
C GLU A 309 -1.91 -30.42 -1.37
N THR A 310 -1.22 -31.27 -0.60
CA THR A 310 -1.84 -32.37 0.18
C THR A 310 -2.83 -31.84 1.20
N LYS A 311 -2.43 -30.84 1.97
CA LYS A 311 -3.28 -30.21 2.98
C LYS A 311 -4.50 -29.53 2.35
N LEU A 312 -4.32 -28.82 1.25
CA LEU A 312 -5.42 -28.19 0.52
C LEU A 312 -6.42 -29.22 0.00
N ALA A 313 -5.91 -30.35 -0.55
CA ALA A 313 -6.75 -31.46 -1.02
C ALA A 313 -7.49 -32.17 0.13
N GLU A 314 -6.90 -32.28 1.30
CA GLU A 314 -7.58 -32.84 2.49
C GLU A 314 -8.69 -31.89 3.00
N GLU A 315 -8.40 -30.59 3.09
CA GLU A 315 -9.35 -29.58 3.60
C GLU A 315 -10.54 -29.37 2.64
N LEU A 316 -10.36 -29.61 1.34
CA LEU A 316 -11.37 -29.45 0.28
C LEU A 316 -11.59 -30.78 -0.47
N ALA A 317 -11.62 -31.90 0.24
CA ALA A 317 -11.66 -33.23 -0.34
C ALA A 317 -12.93 -33.54 -1.18
N ASP A 318 -13.98 -32.77 -0.99
CA ASP A 318 -15.24 -32.85 -1.75
C ASP A 318 -15.22 -32.02 -3.04
N LEU A 319 -14.14 -31.27 -3.33
CA LEU A 319 -14.01 -30.43 -4.51
C LEU A 319 -13.07 -31.06 -5.56
N ASP A 320 -13.39 -30.87 -6.82
CA ASP A 320 -12.47 -31.16 -7.93
C ASP A 320 -11.51 -29.98 -8.15
N LEU A 321 -10.42 -29.97 -7.37
CA LEU A 321 -9.44 -28.89 -7.39
C LEU A 321 -8.74 -28.73 -8.75
N ALA A 322 -8.56 -29.80 -9.51
CA ALA A 322 -7.93 -29.75 -10.82
C ALA A 322 -8.82 -28.96 -11.79
N LYS A 323 -10.11 -29.28 -11.82
CA LYS A 323 -11.10 -28.60 -12.64
C LYS A 323 -11.25 -27.12 -12.22
N ILE A 324 -11.30 -26.84 -10.90
CA ILE A 324 -11.41 -25.46 -10.39
C ILE A 324 -10.21 -24.63 -10.81
N LYS A 325 -8.99 -25.12 -10.63
CA LYS A 325 -7.75 -24.41 -11.02
C LYS A 325 -7.73 -24.07 -12.52
N GLU A 326 -8.28 -24.93 -13.36
CA GLU A 326 -8.34 -24.72 -14.81
C GLU A 326 -9.43 -23.72 -15.23
N SER A 327 -10.61 -23.78 -14.58
CA SER A 327 -11.78 -22.96 -14.95
C SER A 327 -11.88 -21.63 -14.20
N TYR A 328 -11.19 -21.47 -13.05
CA TYR A 328 -11.31 -20.30 -12.20
C TYR A 328 -10.87 -19.01 -12.88
N GLN A 329 -11.71 -18.00 -12.77
CA GLN A 329 -11.45 -16.63 -13.22
C GLN A 329 -11.30 -15.70 -12.02
N ALA A 330 -10.87 -14.47 -12.26
CA ALA A 330 -10.63 -13.46 -11.22
C ALA A 330 -11.81 -13.23 -10.25
N ILE A 331 -13.04 -13.52 -10.69
CA ILE A 331 -14.25 -13.45 -9.88
C ILE A 331 -14.87 -14.85 -9.85
N PRO A 332 -14.93 -15.53 -8.67
CA PRO A 332 -15.52 -16.84 -8.54
C PRO A 332 -17.04 -16.78 -8.82
N LYS A 333 -17.55 -17.79 -9.53
CA LYS A 333 -18.96 -17.85 -9.97
C LYS A 333 -19.75 -18.98 -9.32
N THR A 334 -19.07 -20.08 -9.00
CA THR A 334 -19.72 -21.26 -8.41
C THR A 334 -19.43 -21.36 -6.91
N SER A 335 -20.25 -22.11 -6.18
CA SER A 335 -20.01 -22.38 -4.75
C SER A 335 -18.65 -23.01 -4.49
N ASP A 336 -18.20 -23.88 -5.38
CA ASP A 336 -16.94 -24.58 -5.27
C ASP A 336 -15.76 -23.63 -5.49
N GLU A 337 -15.83 -22.76 -6.51
CA GLU A 337 -14.85 -21.69 -6.71
C GLU A 337 -14.82 -20.73 -5.52
N ILE A 338 -15.97 -20.35 -4.95
CA ILE A 338 -16.05 -19.49 -3.77
C ILE A 338 -15.32 -20.14 -2.60
N ARG A 339 -15.60 -21.39 -2.26
CA ARG A 339 -14.94 -22.11 -1.16
C ARG A 339 -13.42 -22.23 -1.38
N PHE A 340 -13.01 -22.49 -2.60
CA PHE A 340 -11.59 -22.53 -2.97
C PHE A 340 -10.92 -21.17 -2.73
N VAL A 341 -11.53 -20.08 -3.24
CA VAL A 341 -10.98 -18.72 -3.09
C VAL A 341 -11.01 -18.27 -1.63
N GLU A 342 -12.03 -18.62 -0.85
CA GLU A 342 -12.06 -18.36 0.59
C GLU A 342 -10.90 -19.02 1.33
N ARG A 343 -10.55 -20.25 0.95
CA ARG A 343 -9.39 -20.92 1.54
C ARG A 343 -8.07 -20.22 1.18
N LEU A 344 -7.91 -19.80 -0.08
CA LEU A 344 -6.75 -19.00 -0.50
C LEU A 344 -6.68 -17.66 0.21
N THR A 345 -7.82 -16.95 0.29
CA THR A 345 -7.95 -15.66 0.96
C THR A 345 -7.57 -15.76 2.45
N LYS A 346 -8.02 -16.81 3.13
CA LYS A 346 -7.65 -17.07 4.52
C LYS A 346 -6.13 -17.19 4.68
N GLU A 347 -5.46 -17.97 3.83
CA GLU A 347 -4.01 -18.10 3.90
C GLU A 347 -3.31 -16.77 3.61
N ALA A 348 -3.73 -16.05 2.56
CA ALA A 348 -3.17 -14.76 2.20
C ALA A 348 -3.26 -13.75 3.36
N VAL A 349 -4.42 -13.66 4.01
CA VAL A 349 -4.64 -12.79 5.20
C VAL A 349 -3.71 -13.18 6.34
N LEU A 350 -3.63 -14.47 6.68
CA LEU A 350 -2.80 -14.93 7.80
C LEU A 350 -1.31 -14.69 7.54
N ARG A 351 -0.83 -14.93 6.31
CA ARG A 351 0.56 -14.67 5.93
C ARG A 351 0.88 -13.19 5.87
N ALA A 352 -0.03 -12.36 5.35
CA ALA A 352 0.17 -10.92 5.35
C ALA A 352 0.30 -10.39 6.78
N VAL A 353 -0.54 -10.84 7.70
CA VAL A 353 -0.43 -10.45 9.12
C VAL A 353 0.85 -10.98 9.76
N GLU A 354 1.24 -12.22 9.50
CA GLU A 354 2.50 -12.82 10.01
C GLU A 354 3.73 -12.01 9.59
N ARG A 355 3.77 -11.55 8.32
CA ARG A 355 4.89 -10.78 7.78
C ARG A 355 4.90 -9.32 8.22
N HIS A 356 3.73 -8.76 8.54
CA HIS A 356 3.57 -7.37 8.96
C HIS A 356 3.79 -7.16 10.46
N ALA A 357 3.25 -8.06 11.27
CA ALA A 357 3.28 -7.97 12.72
C ALA A 357 4.66 -8.30 13.29
N GLY A 358 4.89 -7.80 14.47
CA GLY A 358 6.04 -8.17 15.28
C GLY A 358 5.84 -9.45 16.08
N LYS A 359 6.90 -9.82 16.78
CA LYS A 359 6.91 -10.99 17.67
C LYS A 359 7.75 -10.77 18.91
N LEU A 360 7.41 -11.46 19.98
CA LEU A 360 8.23 -11.59 21.18
C LEU A 360 9.34 -12.62 20.97
N ARG A 361 10.51 -12.31 21.46
CA ARG A 361 11.69 -13.16 21.38
C ARG A 361 12.37 -13.26 22.75
N TYR A 362 12.81 -14.45 23.11
CA TYR A 362 13.55 -14.67 24.35
C TYR A 362 15.05 -14.70 24.05
N VAL A 363 15.80 -13.88 24.78
CA VAL A 363 17.27 -13.88 24.76
C VAL A 363 17.77 -14.35 26.12
N TYR A 364 18.71 -15.27 26.11
CA TYR A 364 19.30 -15.82 27.33
C TYR A 364 20.70 -15.25 27.50
N GLY A 365 20.95 -14.63 28.66
CA GLY A 365 22.22 -14.04 29.03
C GLY A 365 22.65 -14.46 30.45
N PRO A 366 23.78 -13.96 30.95
CA PRO A 366 24.27 -14.26 32.30
C PRO A 366 23.27 -13.86 33.41
N SER A 367 22.44 -12.87 33.17
CA SER A 367 21.40 -12.40 34.10
C SER A 367 20.06 -13.17 33.98
N GLY A 368 20.00 -14.20 33.14
CA GLY A 368 18.80 -14.98 32.91
C GLY A 368 18.10 -14.68 31.59
N ARG A 369 16.80 -14.98 31.49
CA ARG A 369 15.96 -14.77 30.34
C ARG A 369 15.46 -13.33 30.26
N THR A 370 15.68 -12.66 29.14
CA THR A 370 15.11 -11.35 28.81
C THR A 370 14.14 -11.49 27.63
N THR A 371 13.01 -10.79 27.71
CA THR A 371 12.05 -10.74 26.58
C THR A 371 12.31 -9.46 25.77
N LEU A 372 12.41 -9.60 24.47
CA LEU A 372 12.50 -8.50 23.51
C LEU A 372 11.34 -8.59 22.53
N ALA A 373 10.90 -7.44 22.02
CA ALA A 373 9.93 -7.35 20.94
C ALA A 373 10.62 -6.86 19.66
N GLU A 374 10.23 -7.41 18.52
CA GLU A 374 10.79 -7.07 17.22
C GLU A 374 9.66 -6.95 16.20
N GLY A 375 9.58 -5.80 15.48
CA GLY A 375 8.55 -5.52 14.49
C GLY A 375 7.30 -4.84 15.06
N LYS A 376 6.25 -4.74 14.23
CA LYS A 376 5.06 -3.93 14.50
C LYS A 376 4.16 -4.55 15.57
N ASP A 377 3.87 -3.80 16.61
CA ASP A 377 2.86 -4.20 17.62
C ASP A 377 1.45 -3.90 17.10
N LEU A 378 0.63 -4.95 16.94
CA LEU A 378 -0.78 -4.85 16.57
C LEU A 378 -1.72 -5.20 17.74
N THR A 379 -1.20 -5.40 18.93
CA THR A 379 -2.03 -5.84 20.08
C THR A 379 -3.04 -4.78 20.53
N GLN A 380 -2.77 -3.50 20.20
CA GLN A 380 -3.67 -2.38 20.52
C GLN A 380 -4.72 -2.13 19.44
N VAL A 381 -4.69 -2.87 18.34
CA VAL A 381 -5.65 -2.73 17.23
C VAL A 381 -7.07 -3.03 17.71
N LYS A 382 -7.96 -2.06 17.51
CA LYS A 382 -9.39 -2.14 17.88
C LYS A 382 -10.27 -2.54 16.70
N TYR A 383 -9.80 -2.29 15.45
CA TYR A 383 -10.57 -2.56 14.25
C TYR A 383 -9.71 -3.24 13.19
N ILE A 384 -10.25 -4.29 12.60
CA ILE A 384 -9.71 -4.95 11.41
C ILE A 384 -10.69 -4.65 10.28
N ILE A 385 -10.24 -3.98 9.24
CA ILE A 385 -11.08 -3.56 8.12
C ILE A 385 -10.65 -4.33 6.89
N GLY A 386 -11.61 -5.00 6.24
CA GLY A 386 -11.40 -5.71 4.98
C GLY A 386 -11.85 -4.87 3.80
N THR A 387 -10.97 -4.75 2.79
CA THR A 387 -11.26 -4.20 1.46
C THR A 387 -10.64 -5.11 0.39
N GLY A 388 -10.70 -4.71 -0.87
CA GLY A 388 -10.31 -5.56 -1.97
C GLY A 388 -11.40 -6.55 -2.38
N GLY A 389 -11.32 -7.06 -3.61
CA GLY A 389 -12.39 -7.88 -4.19
C GLY A 389 -12.75 -9.13 -3.37
N ALA A 390 -11.77 -9.75 -2.70
CA ALA A 390 -12.01 -10.93 -1.89
C ALA A 390 -12.70 -10.58 -0.56
N LEU A 391 -12.19 -9.62 0.19
CA LEU A 391 -12.73 -9.28 1.53
C LEU A 391 -14.01 -8.43 1.48
N THR A 392 -14.41 -7.93 0.31
CA THR A 392 -15.69 -7.24 0.14
C THR A 392 -16.81 -8.17 -0.32
N ARG A 393 -16.50 -9.24 -1.05
CA ARG A 393 -17.52 -10.04 -1.77
C ARG A 393 -17.67 -11.48 -1.29
N LEU A 394 -16.63 -12.08 -0.71
CA LEU A 394 -16.71 -13.47 -0.25
C LEU A 394 -17.68 -13.61 0.93
N PRO A 395 -18.52 -14.67 0.97
CA PRO A 395 -19.48 -14.90 2.05
C PRO A 395 -18.87 -14.94 3.44
N HIS A 396 -17.78 -15.72 3.64
CA HIS A 396 -17.15 -15.94 4.95
C HIS A 396 -15.97 -14.99 5.23
N ARG A 397 -15.97 -13.78 4.64
CA ARG A 397 -14.90 -12.79 4.80
C ARG A 397 -14.70 -12.34 6.26
N ILE A 398 -15.76 -12.32 7.06
CA ILE A 398 -15.69 -11.93 8.47
C ILE A 398 -14.96 -13.02 9.26
N GLU A 399 -15.33 -14.27 9.10
CA GLU A 399 -14.71 -15.44 9.73
C GLU A 399 -13.23 -15.56 9.32
N ILE A 400 -12.92 -15.27 8.06
CA ILE A 400 -11.53 -15.23 7.58
C ILE A 400 -10.72 -14.20 8.39
N MET A 401 -11.22 -12.99 8.59
CA MET A 401 -10.51 -11.96 9.36
C MET A 401 -10.48 -12.27 10.86
N GLN A 402 -11.52 -12.89 11.43
CA GLN A 402 -11.54 -13.35 12.83
C GLN A 402 -10.46 -14.39 13.10
N SER A 403 -10.14 -15.24 12.13
CA SER A 403 -9.11 -16.28 12.28
C SER A 403 -7.71 -15.74 12.54
N ILE A 404 -7.46 -14.43 12.36
CA ILE A 404 -6.17 -13.79 12.67
C ILE A 404 -5.83 -13.97 14.15
N ALA A 405 -6.73 -13.63 15.06
CA ALA A 405 -6.51 -13.76 16.50
C ALA A 405 -6.33 -15.22 16.93
N GLU A 406 -7.10 -16.13 16.31
CA GLU A 406 -7.03 -17.57 16.57
C GLU A 406 -5.71 -18.20 16.12
N SER A 407 -5.08 -17.65 15.09
CA SER A 407 -3.82 -18.17 14.53
C SER A 407 -2.60 -17.97 15.45
N ASN A 408 -2.70 -17.13 16.48
CA ASN A 408 -1.62 -16.86 17.43
C ASN A 408 -1.50 -17.95 18.53
N HIS A 409 -1.35 -19.20 18.15
CA HIS A 409 -1.31 -20.34 19.07
C HIS A 409 -0.19 -20.28 20.12
N THR A 410 0.93 -19.63 19.78
CA THR A 410 2.08 -19.50 20.70
C THR A 410 1.95 -18.33 21.66
N GLY A 411 1.09 -17.36 21.36
CA GLY A 411 0.99 -16.07 22.07
C GLY A 411 2.24 -15.19 21.92
N LEU A 412 3.17 -15.56 21.05
CA LEU A 412 4.40 -14.79 20.83
C LEU A 412 4.29 -13.74 19.73
N ASN A 413 3.32 -13.86 18.85
CA ASN A 413 3.11 -12.86 17.81
C ASN A 413 2.31 -11.68 18.35
N LEU A 414 2.69 -10.47 17.92
CA LEU A 414 2.03 -9.22 18.32
C LEU A 414 0.82 -8.94 17.42
N TYR A 415 -0.09 -9.90 17.31
CA TYR A 415 -1.29 -9.84 16.46
C TYR A 415 -2.43 -9.06 17.13
N PRO A 416 -3.41 -8.58 16.36
CA PRO A 416 -4.67 -8.11 16.90
C PRO A 416 -5.32 -9.17 17.79
N THR A 417 -5.93 -8.72 18.88
CA THR A 417 -6.63 -9.62 19.82
C THR A 417 -8.02 -9.98 19.30
N GLN A 418 -8.64 -11.00 19.88
CA GLN A 418 -10.02 -11.40 19.59
C GLN A 418 -11.07 -10.30 19.89
N HIS A 419 -10.67 -9.23 20.58
CA HIS A 419 -11.55 -8.08 20.87
C HIS A 419 -11.60 -7.06 19.73
N ALA A 420 -10.73 -7.20 18.72
CA ALA A 420 -10.76 -6.33 17.56
C ALA A 420 -12.06 -6.55 16.77
N ARG A 421 -12.76 -5.46 16.48
CA ARG A 421 -14.00 -5.49 15.69
C ARG A 421 -13.67 -5.61 14.20
N ILE A 422 -14.39 -6.48 13.52
CA ILE A 422 -14.27 -6.65 12.08
C ILE A 422 -15.24 -5.71 11.38
N LEU A 423 -14.73 -4.92 10.44
CA LEU A 423 -15.51 -4.07 9.54
C LEU A 423 -15.19 -4.42 8.09
N VAL A 424 -16.13 -4.17 7.20
CA VAL A 424 -15.97 -4.45 5.77
C VAL A 424 -16.32 -3.20 4.97
N ASP A 425 -15.48 -2.86 4.00
CA ASP A 425 -15.76 -1.85 2.98
C ASP A 425 -16.78 -2.42 1.97
N ASN A 426 -18.07 -2.37 2.35
CA ASN A 426 -19.14 -3.04 1.62
C ASN A 426 -19.35 -2.48 0.21
N ASP A 427 -19.03 -1.20 -0.01
CA ASP A 427 -19.18 -0.54 -1.31
C ASP A 427 -17.91 -0.66 -2.17
N TYR A 428 -16.81 -1.19 -1.60
CA TYR A 428 -15.51 -1.30 -2.26
C TYR A 428 -15.02 0.05 -2.80
N ILE A 429 -15.01 1.06 -1.94
CA ILE A 429 -14.67 2.45 -2.30
C ILE A 429 -13.57 3.07 -1.44
N LEU A 430 -12.90 2.27 -0.59
CA LEU A 430 -11.95 2.82 0.39
C LEU A 430 -10.78 3.56 -0.26
N ALA A 431 -10.25 3.06 -1.37
CA ALA A 431 -9.20 3.76 -2.13
C ALA A 431 -9.71 5.09 -2.69
N SER A 432 -10.90 5.11 -3.27
CA SER A 432 -11.55 6.34 -3.74
C SER A 432 -11.77 7.35 -2.62
N LEU A 433 -12.17 6.89 -1.43
CA LEU A 433 -12.37 7.77 -0.27
C LEU A 433 -11.05 8.32 0.28
N GLY A 434 -9.96 7.59 0.13
CA GLY A 434 -8.62 8.07 0.45
C GLY A 434 -8.21 9.28 -0.42
N VAL A 435 -8.46 9.21 -1.73
CA VAL A 435 -8.24 10.36 -2.63
C VAL A 435 -9.20 11.50 -2.31
N LEU A 436 -10.48 11.18 -2.17
CA LEU A 436 -11.52 12.16 -1.87
C LEU A 436 -11.21 12.93 -0.57
N SER A 437 -10.65 12.25 0.43
CA SER A 437 -10.33 12.85 1.73
C SER A 437 -9.31 14.00 1.66
N ARG A 438 -8.48 14.04 0.63
CA ARG A 438 -7.49 15.10 0.44
C ARG A 438 -8.14 16.47 0.15
N ARG A 439 -9.34 16.48 -0.39
CA ARG A 439 -10.09 17.69 -0.75
C ARG A 439 -11.39 17.83 0.03
N HIS A 440 -12.04 16.72 0.33
CA HIS A 440 -13.38 16.64 0.91
C HIS A 440 -13.40 15.69 2.12
N LYS A 441 -12.52 15.97 3.11
CA LYS A 441 -12.29 15.06 4.26
C LYS A 441 -13.56 14.71 5.03
N GLU A 442 -14.40 15.69 5.33
CA GLU A 442 -15.64 15.45 6.09
C GLU A 442 -16.62 14.54 5.34
N SER A 443 -16.74 14.75 4.03
CA SER A 443 -17.59 13.90 3.18
C SER A 443 -17.04 12.51 3.03
N ALA A 444 -15.73 12.36 2.88
CA ALA A 444 -15.07 11.05 2.86
C ALA A 444 -15.32 10.28 4.16
N ILE A 445 -15.23 10.92 5.33
CA ILE A 445 -15.51 10.32 6.64
C ILE A 445 -16.95 9.78 6.69
N LYS A 446 -17.94 10.57 6.27
CA LYS A 446 -19.35 10.15 6.27
C LYS A 446 -19.62 9.00 5.29
N LEU A 447 -18.93 8.98 4.16
CA LEU A 447 -19.01 7.87 3.20
C LEU A 447 -18.35 6.62 3.75
N MET A 448 -17.21 6.73 4.46
CA MET A 448 -16.59 5.62 5.19
C MET A 448 -17.52 5.04 6.24
N GLU A 449 -18.22 5.89 7.03
CA GLU A 449 -19.23 5.43 8.00
C GLU A 449 -20.32 4.58 7.32
N LYS A 450 -20.78 5.01 6.14
CA LYS A 450 -21.83 4.31 5.38
C LYS A 450 -21.32 2.99 4.83
N SER A 451 -20.17 2.99 4.14
CA SER A 451 -19.60 1.75 3.57
C SER A 451 -19.23 0.74 4.65
N LEU A 452 -18.67 1.18 5.77
CA LEU A 452 -18.31 0.33 6.91
C LEU A 452 -19.50 -0.01 7.81
N GLN A 453 -20.69 0.54 7.55
CA GLN A 453 -21.92 0.34 8.32
C GLN A 453 -21.70 0.57 9.84
N THR A 454 -20.90 1.56 10.19
CA THR A 454 -20.58 1.92 11.57
C THR A 454 -20.56 3.42 11.74
N LYS A 455 -20.97 3.91 12.92
CA LYS A 455 -20.84 5.34 13.24
C LYS A 455 -19.53 5.60 13.97
N PHE A 456 -18.83 6.63 13.54
CA PHE A 456 -17.65 7.07 14.24
C PHE A 456 -18.05 7.92 15.45
N ILE A 457 -17.60 7.52 16.61
CA ILE A 457 -17.85 8.25 17.85
C ILE A 457 -16.81 9.39 17.87
N LYS A 458 -17.30 10.63 17.80
CA LYS A 458 -16.45 11.82 17.93
C LYS A 458 -15.88 11.96 19.32
#